data_029ff7c789b9456ed3ea8cefb4011b02
#
_entry.id   029ff7c789b9456ed3ea8cefb4011b02
#
_cell.length_a   1.000
_cell.length_b   1.000
_cell.length_c   1.000
_cell.angle_alpha   90.00
_cell.angle_beta   90.00
_cell.angle_gamma   90.00
#
_symmetry.space_group_name_H-M   'P 1'
#
loop_
_entity.id
_entity.type
_entity.pdbx_description
1 polymer ?
#
loop_
_entity_poly.entity_id
_entity_poly.type
_entity_poly.pdbx_seq_one_letter_code
_entity_poly.pdbx_strand_id
1 'polypeptide(L)'
;MSEEKKEFTFENEEYRQTYWHTCSHIMAQAVKRLWPEVKLAIGPSIKEGWYYDMDAPFAFTPEHMEKIEAEMRKICKEKLKLERFELPREEAIKFMEEKGEPYKVELIQDLPEDAPISFYKQGEFTDLCAGPHLDSTGRVKGNAIKLLACNAAYWRGDSNRETLQRIYGIAFPKKEELDAYLERIEEAKRRDHRKLGKELGLFAFRDEAPGFPFYLPKGMVLKSTLIDYWRQVHKKWNYVEISTPQIMKRTLWETSGHWDHYKDNMYTTVIDGEDFAIKPMNCPGSILVYELEPHSYRDLPLRYGELGLVHRHELSGALHGMFRVRCFTQDDAHILLAKDQIKDEVIRIARLFDEVYSLFGLPYKIELSTMPEDHIGTREDWEKAENALADAITSIGKEYVVNPGDGAFYGPKLDFHIQDSLGRTWQCGTIQLDYQLPGRFDLEYTTSDGGKDVPVMIHRVVFGSIERFIGIITEHFAGAFPAWLAPVQVKILPVTDRALDYAKELSDALDGQGFRVEVDDRNEKIGKKIREATLEKVPYMIVVGDRDMENKTVSVRTRAGEDLGAMSLEDFTAKLKEVVDSKVIQ
;
A
#
# COMPACT_ATOMS: atom_id res chain seq x y z
N MET A 1 18.35 18.13 -24.84
CA MET A 1 17.03 18.77 -25.09
C MET A 1 17.06 20.08 -24.34
N SER A 2 16.73 21.21 -24.99
CA SER A 2 16.72 22.53 -24.34
C SER A 2 15.69 22.55 -23.21
N GLU A 3 15.89 23.37 -22.17
CA GLU A 3 14.96 23.52 -21.05
C GLU A 3 13.51 23.79 -21.50
N GLU A 4 13.31 24.60 -22.57
CA GLU A 4 11.99 24.84 -23.17
C GLU A 4 11.26 23.58 -23.66
N LYS A 5 11.97 22.50 -24.07
CA LYS A 5 11.34 21.25 -24.50
C LYS A 5 10.91 20.35 -23.32
N LYS A 6 11.47 20.54 -22.12
CA LYS A 6 11.04 19.82 -20.91
C LYS A 6 9.75 20.37 -20.34
N GLU A 7 9.45 21.65 -20.53
CA GLU A 7 8.28 22.33 -19.97
C GLU A 7 6.93 21.80 -20.53
N PHE A 8 6.93 21.27 -21.74
CA PHE A 8 5.73 20.75 -22.44
C PHE A 8 5.72 19.22 -22.58
N THR A 9 6.36 18.52 -21.68
CA THR A 9 6.35 17.06 -21.65
C THR A 9 5.47 16.54 -20.50
N PHE A 10 4.89 15.36 -20.68
CA PHE A 10 4.06 14.70 -19.65
C PHE A 10 4.86 14.25 -18.42
N GLU A 11 6.17 14.34 -18.45
CA GLU A 11 7.08 14.17 -17.31
C GLU A 11 7.04 15.37 -16.37
N ASN A 12 6.75 16.56 -16.90
CA ASN A 12 6.52 17.77 -16.10
C ASN A 12 5.14 17.69 -15.43
N GLU A 13 5.11 17.73 -14.11
CA GLU A 13 3.89 17.59 -13.32
C GLU A 13 2.91 18.74 -13.57
N GLU A 14 3.37 19.97 -13.62
CA GLU A 14 2.54 21.16 -13.84
C GLU A 14 1.87 21.11 -15.24
N TYR A 15 2.63 20.75 -16.27
CA TYR A 15 2.08 20.56 -17.61
C TYR A 15 1.06 19.42 -17.64
N ARG A 16 1.33 18.30 -16.98
CA ARG A 16 0.43 17.15 -16.88
C ARG A 16 -0.88 17.51 -16.18
N GLN A 17 -0.80 18.25 -15.07
CA GLN A 17 -1.99 18.75 -14.34
C GLN A 17 -2.80 19.72 -15.21
N THR A 18 -2.15 20.64 -15.90
CA THR A 18 -2.80 21.58 -16.83
C THR A 18 -3.50 20.85 -17.99
N TYR A 19 -2.87 19.80 -18.51
CA TYR A 19 -3.45 18.93 -19.55
C TYR A 19 -4.72 18.26 -19.08
N TRP A 20 -4.70 17.64 -17.91
CA TRP A 20 -5.85 16.97 -17.34
C TRP A 20 -6.95 17.93 -16.91
N HIS A 21 -6.60 19.10 -16.38
CA HIS A 21 -7.56 20.15 -16.09
C HIS A 21 -8.28 20.66 -17.36
N THR A 22 -7.57 20.76 -18.46
CA THR A 22 -8.19 21.08 -19.76
C THR A 22 -9.13 19.94 -20.22
N CYS A 23 -8.75 18.67 -19.97
CA CYS A 23 -9.62 17.54 -20.28
C CYS A 23 -10.93 17.55 -19.45
N SER A 24 -10.90 18.05 -18.19
CA SER A 24 -12.12 18.19 -17.39
C SER A 24 -13.09 19.21 -18.00
N HIS A 25 -12.59 20.32 -18.53
CA HIS A 25 -13.40 21.31 -19.24
C HIS A 25 -13.96 20.77 -20.58
N ILE A 26 -13.16 19.99 -21.33
CA ILE A 26 -13.62 19.32 -22.54
C ILE A 26 -14.74 18.34 -22.20
N MET A 27 -14.65 17.61 -21.09
CA MET A 27 -15.71 16.71 -20.62
C MET A 27 -16.97 17.48 -20.20
N ALA A 28 -16.82 18.57 -19.44
CA ALA A 28 -17.94 19.41 -19.04
C ALA A 28 -18.70 20.00 -20.27
N GLN A 29 -17.95 20.51 -21.25
CA GLN A 29 -18.53 20.96 -22.52
C GLN A 29 -19.26 19.84 -23.26
N ALA A 30 -18.68 18.63 -23.32
CA ALA A 30 -19.30 17.48 -23.96
C ALA A 30 -20.63 17.12 -23.28
N VAL A 31 -20.66 17.11 -21.95
CA VAL A 31 -21.89 16.84 -21.19
C VAL A 31 -22.95 17.91 -21.43
N LYS A 32 -22.57 19.19 -21.41
CA LYS A 32 -23.52 20.30 -21.67
C LYS A 32 -24.05 20.29 -23.11
N ARG A 33 -23.28 19.84 -24.10
CA ARG A 33 -23.77 19.65 -25.48
C ARG A 33 -24.79 18.51 -25.58
N LEU A 34 -24.56 17.42 -24.85
CA LEU A 34 -25.43 16.24 -24.88
C LEU A 34 -26.69 16.41 -24.02
N TRP A 35 -26.52 17.05 -22.85
CA TRP A 35 -27.56 17.25 -21.84
C TRP A 35 -27.45 18.63 -21.23
N PRO A 36 -28.05 19.67 -21.87
CA PRO A 36 -27.96 21.07 -21.39
C PRO A 36 -28.50 21.28 -19.97
N GLU A 37 -29.40 20.43 -19.49
CA GLU A 37 -30.03 20.47 -18.17
C GLU A 37 -29.09 20.03 -17.03
N VAL A 38 -28.00 19.31 -17.31
CA VAL A 38 -27.02 18.90 -16.30
C VAL A 38 -26.31 20.11 -15.74
N LYS A 39 -26.28 20.25 -14.42
CA LYS A 39 -25.59 21.34 -13.71
C LYS A 39 -24.18 20.93 -13.35
N LEU A 40 -23.27 21.87 -13.46
CA LEU A 40 -21.84 21.66 -13.25
C LEU A 40 -21.41 22.15 -11.85
N ALA A 41 -20.66 21.33 -11.12
CA ALA A 41 -20.11 21.72 -9.83
C ALA A 41 -18.60 22.02 -9.94
N ILE A 42 -17.72 21.07 -9.69
CA ILE A 42 -16.26 21.26 -9.75
C ILE A 42 -15.57 20.14 -10.54
N GLY A 43 -14.47 20.50 -11.23
CA GLY A 43 -13.73 19.57 -12.08
C GLY A 43 -12.21 19.76 -12.05
N PRO A 44 -11.53 19.49 -10.92
CA PRO A 44 -10.08 19.63 -10.84
C PRO A 44 -9.33 18.49 -11.51
N SER A 45 -8.07 18.73 -11.86
CA SER A 45 -7.09 17.66 -12.04
C SER A 45 -6.74 17.04 -10.69
N ILE A 46 -6.37 15.76 -10.71
CA ILE A 46 -5.93 14.99 -9.54
C ILE A 46 -4.59 14.32 -9.84
N LYS A 47 -4.01 13.63 -8.87
CA LYS A 47 -2.69 13.00 -9.02
C LYS A 47 -2.57 12.14 -10.30
N GLU A 48 -3.63 11.42 -10.68
CA GLU A 48 -3.73 10.68 -11.93
C GLU A 48 -5.08 10.99 -12.62
N GLY A 49 -5.08 11.86 -13.62
CA GLY A 49 -6.27 12.23 -14.37
C GLY A 49 -7.05 13.42 -13.78
N TRP A 50 -8.35 13.37 -13.92
CA TRP A 50 -9.28 14.39 -13.42
C TRP A 50 -10.60 13.76 -13.01
N TYR A 51 -11.44 14.54 -12.33
CA TYR A 51 -12.86 14.26 -12.21
C TYR A 51 -13.69 15.50 -12.50
N TYR A 52 -14.99 15.33 -12.64
CA TYR A 52 -15.96 16.42 -12.63
C TYR A 52 -17.23 15.98 -11.91
N ASP A 53 -17.69 16.81 -10.97
CA ASP A 53 -18.91 16.62 -10.21
C ASP A 53 -20.07 17.27 -10.95
N MET A 54 -21.14 16.53 -11.19
CA MET A 54 -22.28 16.93 -11.99
C MET A 54 -23.57 16.57 -11.29
N ASP A 55 -24.57 17.46 -11.35
CA ASP A 55 -25.93 17.19 -10.92
C ASP A 55 -26.76 16.93 -12.18
N ALA A 56 -27.12 15.67 -12.38
CA ALA A 56 -27.90 15.22 -13.53
C ALA A 56 -29.22 14.62 -13.05
N PRO A 57 -30.35 14.85 -13.77
CA PRO A 57 -31.66 14.29 -13.44
C PRO A 57 -31.78 12.78 -13.70
N PHE A 58 -30.70 12.15 -14.15
CA PHE A 58 -30.59 10.72 -14.46
C PHE A 58 -29.24 10.18 -13.99
N ALA A 59 -29.11 8.85 -13.85
CA ALA A 59 -27.82 8.21 -13.56
C ALA A 59 -27.01 8.04 -14.86
N PHE A 60 -25.72 8.42 -14.83
CA PHE A 60 -24.80 8.15 -15.93
C PHE A 60 -24.53 6.65 -16.04
N THR A 61 -24.77 6.11 -17.23
CA THR A 61 -24.53 4.70 -17.58
C THR A 61 -23.27 4.55 -18.42
N PRO A 62 -22.73 3.32 -18.61
CA PRO A 62 -21.63 3.08 -19.54
C PRO A 62 -21.88 3.64 -20.95
N GLU A 63 -23.13 3.54 -21.47
CA GLU A 63 -23.50 4.12 -22.76
C GLU A 63 -23.40 5.65 -22.79
N HIS A 64 -23.75 6.32 -21.68
CA HIS A 64 -23.56 7.76 -21.54
C HIS A 64 -22.08 8.12 -21.54
N MET A 65 -21.22 7.34 -20.87
CA MET A 65 -19.77 7.54 -20.87
C MET A 65 -19.19 7.45 -22.29
N GLU A 66 -19.63 6.47 -23.09
CA GLU A 66 -19.20 6.34 -24.49
C GLU A 66 -19.63 7.55 -25.36
N LYS A 67 -20.84 8.07 -25.15
CA LYS A 67 -21.34 9.26 -25.84
C LYS A 67 -20.52 10.49 -25.45
N ILE A 68 -20.20 10.66 -24.17
CA ILE A 68 -19.34 11.77 -23.67
C ILE A 68 -17.96 11.67 -24.31
N GLU A 69 -17.31 10.50 -24.30
CA GLU A 69 -16.00 10.30 -24.97
C GLU A 69 -16.05 10.64 -26.46
N ALA A 70 -17.11 10.23 -27.15
CA ALA A 70 -17.28 10.54 -28.57
C ALA A 70 -17.38 12.06 -28.82
N GLU A 71 -18.14 12.78 -27.98
CA GLU A 71 -18.28 14.24 -28.08
C GLU A 71 -16.98 14.97 -27.68
N MET A 72 -16.29 14.50 -26.64
CA MET A 72 -14.95 15.03 -26.27
C MET A 72 -13.96 14.92 -27.45
N ARG A 73 -13.98 13.80 -28.19
CA ARG A 73 -13.14 13.64 -29.40
C ARG A 73 -13.47 14.66 -30.50
N LYS A 74 -14.76 15.06 -30.65
CA LYS A 74 -15.15 16.10 -31.60
C LYS A 74 -14.62 17.46 -31.15
N ILE A 75 -14.80 17.81 -29.88
CA ILE A 75 -14.32 19.08 -29.30
C ILE A 75 -12.79 19.22 -29.47
N CYS A 76 -12.02 18.15 -29.24
CA CYS A 76 -10.57 18.15 -29.51
C CYS A 76 -10.25 18.45 -30.99
N LYS A 77 -11.04 17.91 -31.93
CA LYS A 77 -10.85 18.14 -33.39
C LYS A 77 -11.20 19.57 -33.80
N GLU A 78 -12.13 20.23 -33.11
CA GLU A 78 -12.53 21.61 -33.35
C GLU A 78 -11.42 22.61 -33.03
N LYS A 79 -10.44 22.23 -32.21
CA LYS A 79 -9.28 23.06 -31.84
C LYS A 79 -9.70 24.43 -31.27
N LEU A 80 -10.69 24.45 -30.39
CA LEU A 80 -11.21 25.64 -29.77
C LEU A 80 -10.12 26.28 -28.89
N LYS A 81 -10.01 27.61 -28.94
CA LYS A 81 -9.14 28.36 -28.02
C LYS A 81 -9.75 28.40 -26.64
N LEU A 82 -8.90 28.35 -25.62
CA LEU A 82 -9.28 28.61 -24.23
C LEU A 82 -8.83 30.04 -23.86
N GLU A 83 -9.80 30.89 -23.60
CA GLU A 83 -9.58 32.29 -23.33
C GLU A 83 -9.99 32.60 -21.88
N ARG A 84 -9.02 33.06 -21.07
CA ARG A 84 -9.26 33.49 -19.70
C ARG A 84 -9.78 34.93 -19.68
N PHE A 85 -10.83 35.20 -18.89
CA PHE A 85 -11.30 36.55 -18.58
C PHE A 85 -11.79 36.63 -17.14
N GLU A 86 -11.96 37.83 -16.62
CA GLU A 86 -12.41 38.09 -15.26
C GLU A 86 -13.69 38.94 -15.29
N LEU A 87 -14.55 38.73 -14.30
CA LEU A 87 -15.73 39.52 -14.07
C LEU A 87 -15.79 40.03 -12.63
N PRO A 88 -16.33 41.24 -12.38
CA PRO A 88 -16.71 41.66 -11.04
C PRO A 88 -17.71 40.66 -10.40
N ARG A 89 -17.69 40.53 -9.09
CA ARG A 89 -18.50 39.51 -8.36
C ARG A 89 -19.98 39.52 -8.73
N GLU A 90 -20.62 40.72 -8.75
CA GLU A 90 -22.04 40.84 -9.08
C GLU A 90 -22.33 40.36 -10.52
N GLU A 91 -21.47 40.72 -11.45
CA GLU A 91 -21.59 40.30 -12.86
C GLU A 91 -21.32 38.82 -13.02
N ALA A 92 -20.36 38.26 -12.28
CA ALA A 92 -20.02 36.85 -12.28
C ALA A 92 -21.16 36.00 -11.74
N ILE A 93 -21.81 36.40 -10.65
CA ILE A 93 -22.99 35.73 -10.10
C ILE A 93 -24.12 35.76 -11.12
N LYS A 94 -24.48 36.90 -11.64
CA LYS A 94 -25.53 37.06 -12.64
C LYS A 94 -25.26 36.21 -13.90
N PHE A 95 -24.02 36.17 -14.36
CA PHE A 95 -23.59 35.41 -15.50
C PHE A 95 -23.80 33.88 -15.28
N MET A 96 -23.52 33.36 -14.07
CA MET A 96 -23.73 31.94 -13.74
C MET A 96 -25.22 31.63 -13.48
N GLU A 97 -25.99 32.59 -12.92
CA GLU A 97 -27.45 32.44 -12.78
C GLU A 97 -28.15 32.35 -14.15
N GLU A 98 -27.77 33.22 -15.10
CA GLU A 98 -28.28 33.16 -16.48
C GLU A 98 -27.94 31.85 -17.20
N LYS A 99 -26.82 31.22 -16.85
CA LYS A 99 -26.42 29.90 -17.36
C LYS A 99 -27.08 28.71 -16.62
N GLY A 100 -27.77 28.96 -15.52
CA GLY A 100 -28.43 27.92 -14.71
C GLY A 100 -27.45 27.03 -13.94
N GLU A 101 -26.32 27.60 -13.47
CA GLU A 101 -25.25 26.89 -12.77
C GLU A 101 -25.21 27.27 -11.28
N PRO A 102 -26.14 26.76 -10.42
CA PRO A 102 -26.27 27.18 -9.04
C PRO A 102 -25.04 26.85 -8.19
N TYR A 103 -24.35 25.74 -8.44
CA TYR A 103 -23.13 25.37 -7.72
C TYR A 103 -22.00 26.37 -7.98
N LYS A 104 -21.92 26.93 -9.19
CA LYS A 104 -20.93 27.95 -9.54
C LYS A 104 -21.25 29.29 -8.85
N VAL A 105 -22.53 29.62 -8.71
CA VAL A 105 -22.97 30.80 -7.94
C VAL A 105 -22.54 30.66 -6.48
N GLU A 106 -22.81 29.52 -5.85
CA GLU A 106 -22.40 29.25 -4.47
C GLU A 106 -20.85 29.34 -4.31
N LEU A 107 -20.09 28.78 -5.25
CA LEU A 107 -18.62 28.89 -5.22
C LEU A 107 -18.13 30.33 -5.30
N ILE A 108 -18.75 31.17 -6.14
CA ILE A 108 -18.40 32.58 -6.23
C ILE A 108 -18.71 33.34 -4.94
N GLN A 109 -19.85 33.03 -4.30
CA GLN A 109 -20.26 33.66 -3.04
C GLN A 109 -19.29 33.35 -1.90
N ASP A 110 -18.68 32.17 -1.90
CA ASP A 110 -17.75 31.75 -0.86
C ASP A 110 -16.29 32.23 -1.06
N LEU A 111 -15.96 32.79 -2.22
CA LEU A 111 -14.64 33.36 -2.42
C LEU A 111 -14.43 34.59 -1.53
N PRO A 112 -13.21 34.87 -1.03
CA PRO A 112 -12.88 36.11 -0.34
C PRO A 112 -13.30 37.35 -1.14
N GLU A 113 -13.65 38.44 -0.46
CA GLU A 113 -14.21 39.64 -1.12
C GLU A 113 -13.30 40.23 -2.22
N ASP A 114 -12.00 40.16 -2.01
CA ASP A 114 -10.94 40.66 -2.89
C ASP A 114 -10.40 39.63 -3.89
N ALA A 115 -10.92 38.38 -3.86
CA ALA A 115 -10.45 37.33 -4.76
C ALA A 115 -10.85 37.62 -6.23
N PRO A 116 -9.92 37.47 -7.20
CA PRO A 116 -10.23 37.57 -8.61
C PRO A 116 -11.15 36.43 -9.05
N ILE A 117 -12.25 36.77 -9.72
CA ILE A 117 -13.19 35.80 -10.23
C ILE A 117 -12.95 35.61 -11.72
N SER A 118 -12.34 34.48 -12.07
CA SER A 118 -11.94 34.19 -13.44
C SER A 118 -12.76 33.06 -14.06
N PHE A 119 -12.86 33.16 -15.37
CA PHE A 119 -13.57 32.22 -16.23
C PHE A 119 -12.66 31.79 -17.38
N TYR A 120 -12.92 30.63 -17.90
CA TYR A 120 -12.36 30.17 -19.16
C TYR A 120 -13.46 29.90 -20.18
N LYS A 121 -13.35 30.56 -21.33
CA LYS A 121 -14.23 30.39 -22.48
C LYS A 121 -13.58 29.44 -23.48
N GLN A 122 -14.37 28.47 -23.94
CA GLN A 122 -13.98 27.41 -24.87
C GLN A 122 -15.07 27.25 -25.93
N GLY A 123 -15.00 28.04 -27.01
CA GLY A 123 -16.09 28.13 -27.98
C GLY A 123 -17.38 28.67 -27.34
N GLU A 124 -18.46 27.93 -27.41
CA GLU A 124 -19.74 28.24 -26.78
C GLU A 124 -19.78 27.97 -25.27
N PHE A 125 -18.85 27.16 -24.78
CA PHE A 125 -18.77 26.77 -23.37
C PHE A 125 -17.96 27.78 -22.57
N THR A 126 -18.41 28.06 -21.34
CA THR A 126 -17.67 28.90 -20.38
C THR A 126 -17.87 28.34 -18.99
N ASP A 127 -16.79 28.21 -18.23
CA ASP A 127 -16.82 27.73 -16.86
C ASP A 127 -16.06 28.65 -15.91
N LEU A 128 -16.51 28.71 -14.64
CA LEU A 128 -15.80 29.35 -13.53
C LEU A 128 -14.54 28.55 -13.21
N CYS A 129 -13.38 29.15 -13.36
CA CYS A 129 -12.12 28.44 -13.17
C CYS A 129 -10.93 29.37 -12.96
N ALA A 130 -10.05 29.04 -12.03
CA ALA A 130 -8.80 29.74 -11.79
C ALA A 130 -7.69 29.40 -12.82
N GLY A 131 -7.79 28.25 -13.47
CA GLY A 131 -6.76 27.71 -14.37
C GLY A 131 -5.60 27.03 -13.62
N PRO A 132 -4.46 26.79 -14.27
CA PRO A 132 -4.19 27.03 -15.69
C PRO A 132 -4.84 26.01 -16.63
N HIS A 133 -4.91 26.37 -17.90
CA HIS A 133 -5.34 25.52 -19.01
C HIS A 133 -4.38 25.59 -20.20
N LEU A 134 -4.46 24.60 -21.08
CA LEU A 134 -3.81 24.66 -22.38
C LEU A 134 -4.45 25.77 -23.25
N ASP A 135 -3.74 26.25 -24.24
CA ASP A 135 -4.17 27.33 -25.15
C ASP A 135 -5.31 26.89 -26.11
N SER A 136 -5.44 25.58 -26.33
CA SER A 136 -6.45 25.02 -27.26
C SER A 136 -6.84 23.59 -26.93
N THR A 137 -8.10 23.24 -27.14
CA THR A 137 -8.58 21.85 -27.07
C THR A 137 -7.87 20.92 -28.06
N GLY A 138 -7.30 21.49 -29.13
CA GLY A 138 -6.52 20.73 -30.13
C GLY A 138 -5.18 20.20 -29.63
N ARG A 139 -4.70 20.69 -28.46
CA ARG A 139 -3.53 20.11 -27.79
C ARG A 139 -3.80 18.75 -27.20
N VAL A 140 -5.06 18.47 -26.88
CA VAL A 140 -5.48 17.19 -26.31
C VAL A 140 -5.73 16.17 -27.43
N LYS A 141 -5.16 14.97 -27.27
CA LYS A 141 -5.35 13.85 -28.21
C LYS A 141 -6.65 13.12 -27.93
N GLY A 142 -7.71 13.43 -28.65
CA GLY A 142 -9.04 12.87 -28.42
C GLY A 142 -9.16 11.34 -28.49
N ASN A 143 -8.25 10.65 -29.20
CA ASN A 143 -8.18 9.18 -29.22
C ASN A 143 -7.40 8.57 -28.04
N ALA A 144 -6.79 9.41 -27.21
CA ALA A 144 -6.05 9.02 -26.01
C ALA A 144 -6.76 9.50 -24.71
N ILE A 145 -8.09 9.62 -24.76
CA ILE A 145 -8.97 9.95 -23.63
C ILE A 145 -9.78 8.71 -23.26
N LYS A 146 -9.93 8.45 -21.96
CA LYS A 146 -10.82 7.41 -21.42
C LYS A 146 -11.53 7.90 -20.18
N LEU A 147 -12.84 7.72 -20.10
CA LEU A 147 -13.62 7.88 -18.88
C LEU A 147 -13.62 6.55 -18.12
N LEU A 148 -13.27 6.60 -16.83
CA LEU A 148 -12.95 5.41 -16.04
C LEU A 148 -14.13 4.90 -15.22
N ALA A 149 -14.81 5.81 -14.52
CA ALA A 149 -15.90 5.47 -13.60
C ALA A 149 -16.83 6.67 -13.38
N CYS A 150 -18.05 6.39 -12.94
CA CYS A 150 -18.97 7.37 -12.40
C CYS A 150 -19.41 6.91 -11.01
N ASN A 151 -19.15 7.72 -9.98
CA ASN A 151 -19.46 7.43 -8.59
C ASN A 151 -20.35 8.54 -8.01
N ALA A 152 -21.12 8.20 -6.96
CA ALA A 152 -21.82 9.20 -6.16
C ALA A 152 -20.79 10.00 -5.33
N ALA A 153 -21.01 11.31 -5.19
CA ALA A 153 -20.24 12.19 -4.35
C ALA A 153 -21.17 13.23 -3.72
N TYR A 154 -21.01 13.50 -2.43
CA TYR A 154 -21.77 14.56 -1.78
C TYR A 154 -21.16 15.92 -2.08
N TRP A 155 -22.03 16.90 -2.35
CA TRP A 155 -21.57 18.27 -2.53
C TRP A 155 -20.78 18.74 -1.31
N ARG A 156 -19.54 19.18 -1.52
CA ARG A 156 -18.58 19.58 -0.46
C ARG A 156 -18.27 18.50 0.58
N GLY A 157 -18.53 17.22 0.25
CA GLY A 157 -18.30 16.11 1.18
C GLY A 157 -19.33 16.02 2.32
N ASP A 158 -20.36 16.84 2.32
CA ASP A 158 -21.42 16.83 3.33
C ASP A 158 -22.55 15.88 2.92
N SER A 159 -22.73 14.80 3.70
CA SER A 159 -23.77 13.79 3.45
C SER A 159 -25.21 14.30 3.59
N ASN A 160 -25.41 15.50 4.15
CA ASN A 160 -26.72 16.15 4.25
C ASN A 160 -27.04 17.03 3.04
N ARG A 161 -26.10 17.18 2.10
CA ARG A 161 -26.26 17.96 0.89
C ARG A 161 -26.54 17.08 -0.33
N GLU A 162 -26.68 17.73 -1.48
CA GLU A 162 -27.02 17.08 -2.75
C GLU A 162 -25.99 15.99 -3.11
N THR A 163 -26.51 14.85 -3.58
CA THR A 163 -25.68 13.80 -4.13
C THR A 163 -25.42 14.06 -5.60
N LEU A 164 -24.17 14.36 -5.92
CA LEU A 164 -23.68 14.59 -7.28
C LEU A 164 -23.14 13.28 -7.88
N GLN A 165 -22.98 13.28 -9.19
CA GLN A 165 -22.31 12.20 -9.91
C GLN A 165 -20.92 12.66 -10.33
N ARG A 166 -19.90 11.96 -9.85
CA ARG A 166 -18.49 12.23 -10.11
C ARG A 166 -17.98 11.32 -11.21
N ILE A 167 -17.68 11.89 -12.37
CA ILE A 167 -17.10 11.18 -13.51
C ILE A 167 -15.58 11.37 -13.47
N TYR A 168 -14.84 10.25 -13.45
CA TYR A 168 -13.39 10.21 -13.53
C TYR A 168 -12.92 9.99 -14.96
N GLY A 169 -11.85 10.67 -15.34
CA GLY A 169 -11.22 10.51 -16.64
C GLY A 169 -9.69 10.53 -16.58
N ILE A 170 -9.10 9.96 -17.61
CA ILE A 170 -7.65 9.95 -17.84
C ILE A 170 -7.36 10.25 -19.32
N ALA A 171 -6.28 10.93 -19.59
CA ALA A 171 -5.82 11.20 -20.95
C ALA A 171 -4.29 11.27 -21.00
N PHE A 172 -3.76 10.92 -22.16
CA PHE A 172 -2.32 10.93 -22.45
C PHE A 172 -2.04 11.62 -23.78
N PRO A 173 -0.79 12.09 -24.03
CA PRO A 173 -0.39 12.65 -25.31
C PRO A 173 -0.40 11.65 -26.45
N LYS A 174 -0.30 10.34 -26.14
CA LYS A 174 -0.29 9.25 -27.13
C LYS A 174 -1.26 8.16 -26.73
N LYS A 175 -1.84 7.50 -27.75
CA LYS A 175 -2.78 6.39 -27.53
C LYS A 175 -2.09 5.18 -26.87
N GLU A 176 -0.87 4.89 -27.24
CA GLU A 176 -0.08 3.78 -26.71
C GLU A 176 0.14 3.93 -25.18
N GLU A 177 0.31 5.16 -24.70
CA GLU A 177 0.43 5.46 -23.26
C GLU A 177 -0.89 5.21 -22.51
N LEU A 178 -2.02 5.58 -23.14
CA LEU A 178 -3.35 5.26 -22.60
C LEU A 178 -3.58 3.74 -22.56
N ASP A 179 -3.25 3.04 -23.65
CA ASP A 179 -3.46 1.59 -23.72
C ASP A 179 -2.60 0.87 -22.66
N ALA A 180 -1.35 1.26 -22.48
CA ALA A 180 -0.48 0.73 -21.41
C ALA A 180 -1.02 1.03 -20.00
N TYR A 181 -1.57 2.23 -19.80
CA TYR A 181 -2.20 2.59 -18.52
C TYR A 181 -3.45 1.73 -18.23
N LEU A 182 -4.31 1.53 -19.23
CA LEU A 182 -5.51 0.70 -19.08
C LEU A 182 -5.16 -0.76 -18.84
N GLU A 183 -4.15 -1.30 -19.53
CA GLU A 183 -3.64 -2.65 -19.29
C GLU A 183 -3.13 -2.81 -17.86
N ARG A 184 -2.37 -1.82 -17.34
CA ARG A 184 -1.89 -1.80 -15.96
C ARG A 184 -3.05 -1.81 -14.94
N ILE A 185 -4.12 -1.04 -15.19
CA ILE A 185 -5.31 -1.04 -14.32
C ILE A 185 -6.02 -2.39 -14.34
N GLU A 186 -6.21 -2.99 -15.51
CA GLU A 186 -6.85 -4.30 -15.62
C GLU A 186 -5.99 -5.40 -14.96
N GLU A 187 -4.68 -5.33 -15.10
CA GLU A 187 -3.77 -6.23 -14.41
C GLU A 187 -3.84 -6.02 -12.88
N ALA A 188 -3.91 -4.76 -12.41
CA ALA A 188 -4.08 -4.48 -10.99
C ALA A 188 -5.39 -5.08 -10.43
N LYS A 189 -6.49 -5.00 -11.18
CA LYS A 189 -7.77 -5.63 -10.81
C LYS A 189 -7.68 -7.17 -10.77
N ARG A 190 -6.93 -7.77 -11.69
CA ARG A 190 -6.73 -9.24 -11.70
C ARG A 190 -5.93 -9.69 -10.49
N ARG A 191 -4.95 -8.86 -10.04
CA ARG A 191 -4.05 -9.17 -8.93
C ARG A 191 -4.58 -8.71 -7.57
N ASP A 192 -5.74 -8.05 -7.51
CA ASP A 192 -6.31 -7.54 -6.25
C ASP A 192 -6.30 -8.63 -5.17
N HIS A 193 -5.60 -8.36 -4.06
CA HIS A 193 -5.41 -9.33 -2.98
C HIS A 193 -6.73 -9.78 -2.35
N ARG A 194 -7.78 -8.95 -2.37
CA ARG A 194 -9.11 -9.30 -1.85
C ARG A 194 -9.75 -10.38 -2.69
N LYS A 195 -9.58 -10.30 -4.02
CA LYS A 195 -10.04 -11.32 -4.97
C LYS A 195 -9.19 -12.58 -4.85
N LEU A 196 -7.87 -12.45 -4.98
CA LEU A 196 -6.93 -13.59 -4.89
C LEU A 196 -6.98 -14.27 -3.53
N GLY A 197 -7.07 -13.50 -2.45
CA GLY A 197 -7.19 -14.05 -1.09
C GLY A 197 -8.42 -14.93 -0.91
N LYS A 198 -9.56 -14.55 -1.49
CA LYS A 198 -10.78 -15.36 -1.52
C LYS A 198 -10.63 -16.60 -2.42
N GLU A 199 -10.12 -16.42 -3.64
CA GLU A 199 -9.96 -17.52 -4.63
C GLU A 199 -8.97 -18.59 -4.14
N LEU A 200 -7.89 -18.17 -3.48
CA LEU A 200 -6.84 -19.06 -2.94
C LEU A 200 -7.10 -19.53 -1.51
N GLY A 201 -8.19 -19.10 -0.87
CA GLY A 201 -8.54 -19.48 0.50
C GLY A 201 -7.55 -18.98 1.55
N LEU A 202 -7.06 -17.74 1.43
CA LEU A 202 -6.05 -17.18 2.33
C LEU A 202 -6.67 -16.43 3.51
N PHE A 203 -7.61 -15.54 3.26
CA PHE A 203 -8.25 -14.72 4.29
C PHE A 203 -9.64 -14.25 3.87
N ALA A 204 -10.41 -13.79 4.84
CA ALA A 204 -11.75 -13.24 4.66
C ALA A 204 -11.98 -12.03 5.57
N PHE A 205 -12.95 -11.20 5.20
CA PHE A 205 -13.49 -10.11 6.02
C PHE A 205 -14.98 -10.35 6.27
N ARG A 206 -15.44 -10.01 7.45
CA ARG A 206 -16.81 -10.24 7.89
C ARG A 206 -17.39 -8.98 8.52
N ASP A 207 -18.69 -8.80 8.39
CA ASP A 207 -19.41 -7.63 8.94
C ASP A 207 -19.41 -7.62 10.47
N GLU A 208 -19.25 -8.80 11.09
CA GLU A 208 -19.17 -8.93 12.55
C GLU A 208 -17.87 -8.32 13.12
N ALA A 209 -16.84 -8.13 12.30
CA ALA A 209 -15.56 -7.54 12.69
C ALA A 209 -14.99 -6.69 11.54
N PRO A 210 -15.57 -5.50 11.27
CA PRO A 210 -15.17 -4.67 10.13
C PRO A 210 -13.74 -4.13 10.32
N GLY A 211 -12.87 -4.44 9.34
CA GLY A 211 -11.46 -4.08 9.38
C GLY A 211 -10.55 -5.07 10.14
N PHE A 212 -11.08 -6.22 10.56
CA PHE A 212 -10.33 -7.30 11.20
C PHE A 212 -10.23 -8.50 10.24
N PRO A 213 -9.03 -8.89 9.79
CA PRO A 213 -8.87 -10.01 8.88
C PRO A 213 -9.06 -11.36 9.60
N PHE A 214 -9.80 -12.27 8.97
CA PHE A 214 -9.89 -13.67 9.36
C PHE A 214 -8.95 -14.47 8.47
N TYR A 215 -7.95 -15.12 9.04
CA TYR A 215 -7.06 -16.02 8.31
C TYR A 215 -7.70 -17.40 8.14
N LEU A 216 -7.70 -17.90 6.91
CA LEU A 216 -8.11 -19.25 6.58
C LEU A 216 -6.90 -20.20 6.68
N PRO A 217 -7.08 -21.55 6.63
CA PRO A 217 -5.96 -22.49 6.83
C PRO A 217 -4.75 -22.22 5.93
N LYS A 218 -4.93 -22.01 4.62
CA LYS A 218 -3.85 -21.70 3.68
C LYS A 218 -3.20 -20.33 3.98
N GLY A 219 -4.00 -19.36 4.42
CA GLY A 219 -3.50 -18.05 4.85
C GLY A 219 -2.67 -18.14 6.14
N MET A 220 -3.04 -19.02 7.07
CA MET A 220 -2.25 -19.26 8.28
C MET A 220 -0.90 -19.90 7.95
N VAL A 221 -0.84 -20.83 6.99
CA VAL A 221 0.43 -21.38 6.51
C VAL A 221 1.34 -20.28 5.96
N LEU A 222 0.81 -19.42 5.10
CA LEU A 222 1.55 -18.29 4.53
C LEU A 222 2.05 -17.35 5.64
N LYS A 223 1.17 -16.96 6.58
CA LYS A 223 1.50 -16.11 7.73
C LYS A 223 2.60 -16.73 8.59
N SER A 224 2.47 -17.98 8.96
CA SER A 224 3.44 -18.69 9.81
C SER A 224 4.80 -18.81 9.12
N THR A 225 4.83 -19.16 7.82
CA THR A 225 6.07 -19.23 7.03
C THR A 225 6.79 -17.88 6.97
N LEU A 226 6.04 -16.78 6.82
CA LEU A 226 6.61 -15.42 6.82
C LEU A 226 7.15 -15.04 8.20
N ILE A 227 6.44 -15.42 9.28
CA ILE A 227 6.88 -15.21 10.67
C ILE A 227 8.15 -16.02 10.97
N ASP A 228 8.22 -17.28 10.53
CA ASP A 228 9.41 -18.12 10.72
C ASP A 228 10.62 -17.55 9.97
N TYR A 229 10.41 -17.03 8.77
CA TYR A 229 11.45 -16.29 8.04
C TYR A 229 11.90 -15.05 8.82
N TRP A 230 10.96 -14.26 9.35
CA TRP A 230 11.26 -13.09 10.18
C TRP A 230 12.14 -13.47 11.37
N ARG A 231 11.80 -14.55 12.09
CA ARG A 231 12.59 -15.04 13.23
C ARG A 231 13.99 -15.47 12.83
N GLN A 232 14.15 -16.16 11.69
CA GLN A 232 15.46 -16.57 11.17
C GLN A 232 16.35 -15.33 10.89
N VAL A 233 15.81 -14.34 10.19
CA VAL A 233 16.52 -13.10 9.88
C VAL A 233 16.89 -12.34 11.16
N HIS A 234 15.94 -12.16 12.07
CA HIS A 234 16.16 -11.43 13.32
C HIS A 234 17.23 -12.09 14.20
N LYS A 235 17.20 -13.42 14.31
CA LYS A 235 18.25 -14.17 15.00
C LYS A 235 19.62 -13.96 14.35
N LYS A 236 19.73 -13.99 13.03
CA LYS A 236 20.97 -13.71 12.28
C LYS A 236 21.49 -12.30 12.57
N TRP A 237 20.58 -11.33 12.71
CA TRP A 237 20.90 -9.92 12.98
C TRP A 237 20.95 -9.57 14.47
N ASN A 238 21.01 -10.56 15.36
CA ASN A 238 21.15 -10.43 16.81
C ASN A 238 20.01 -9.62 17.47
N TYR A 239 18.78 -9.86 17.07
CA TYR A 239 17.60 -9.41 17.79
C TYR A 239 17.14 -10.48 18.77
N VAL A 240 16.60 -10.02 19.91
CA VAL A 240 15.96 -10.85 20.94
C VAL A 240 14.45 -10.64 20.83
N GLU A 241 13.69 -11.75 20.68
CA GLU A 241 12.23 -11.66 20.59
C GLU A 241 11.64 -11.47 21.98
N ILE A 242 10.77 -10.45 22.13
CA ILE A 242 9.99 -10.17 23.33
C ILE A 242 8.49 -10.20 22.98
N SER A 243 7.65 -10.19 24.01
CA SER A 243 6.20 -10.03 23.86
C SER A 243 5.65 -9.21 25.01
N THR A 244 4.86 -8.20 24.71
CA THR A 244 4.26 -7.30 25.68
C THR A 244 2.73 -7.43 25.74
N PRO A 245 2.09 -7.13 26.90
CA PRO A 245 0.63 -7.23 27.04
C PRO A 245 -0.12 -6.35 26.03
N GLN A 246 -1.29 -6.80 25.62
CA GLN A 246 -2.12 -6.04 24.68
C GLN A 246 -2.96 -4.96 25.36
N ILE A 247 -3.33 -5.16 26.61
CA ILE A 247 -4.15 -4.23 27.39
C ILE A 247 -3.29 -3.69 28.54
N MET A 248 -3.12 -2.39 28.59
CA MET A 248 -2.30 -1.71 29.60
C MET A 248 -3.02 -0.46 30.12
N LYS A 249 -2.66 -0.04 31.35
CA LYS A 249 -3.28 1.10 32.03
C LYS A 249 -3.02 2.41 31.30
N ARG A 250 -3.98 3.31 31.39
CA ARG A 250 -3.94 4.66 30.80
C ARG A 250 -2.67 5.44 31.18
N THR A 251 -2.19 5.31 32.42
CA THR A 251 -1.00 6.01 32.90
C THR A 251 0.23 5.78 32.03
N LEU A 252 0.39 4.56 31.48
CA LEU A 252 1.48 4.26 30.54
C LEU A 252 1.39 5.11 29.26
N TRP A 253 0.20 5.29 28.74
CA TRP A 253 -0.09 6.04 27.53
C TRP A 253 0.03 7.55 27.74
N GLU A 254 -0.28 8.04 28.94
CA GLU A 254 -0.04 9.43 29.34
C GLU A 254 1.46 9.70 29.45
N THR A 255 2.22 8.83 30.14
CA THR A 255 3.69 8.96 30.23
C THR A 255 4.34 9.01 28.85
N SER A 256 3.93 8.13 27.94
CA SER A 256 4.50 8.07 26.59
C SER A 256 4.00 9.18 25.65
N GLY A 257 2.96 9.95 26.02
CA GLY A 257 2.35 10.98 25.19
C GLY A 257 1.31 10.48 24.19
N HIS A 258 1.11 9.17 24.06
CA HIS A 258 0.13 8.61 23.12
C HIS A 258 -1.30 9.01 23.47
N TRP A 259 -1.61 9.21 24.75
CA TRP A 259 -2.94 9.62 25.19
C TRP A 259 -3.31 11.03 24.69
N ASP A 260 -2.35 11.92 24.58
CA ASP A 260 -2.56 13.31 24.15
C ASP A 260 -2.56 13.44 22.61
N HIS A 261 -1.67 12.70 21.93
CA HIS A 261 -1.41 12.87 20.49
C HIS A 261 -2.06 11.79 19.61
N TYR A 262 -2.58 10.69 20.19
CA TYR A 262 -3.03 9.52 19.41
C TYR A 262 -4.35 8.91 19.90
N LYS A 263 -5.01 9.51 20.89
CA LYS A 263 -6.20 8.97 21.57
C LYS A 263 -7.36 8.59 20.63
N ASP A 264 -7.61 9.39 19.60
CA ASP A 264 -8.72 9.17 18.67
C ASP A 264 -8.57 7.87 17.86
N ASN A 265 -7.36 7.35 17.76
CA ASN A 265 -7.04 6.09 17.11
C ASN A 265 -6.92 4.91 18.10
N MET A 266 -7.21 5.10 19.39
CA MET A 266 -7.07 4.07 20.42
C MET A 266 -8.42 3.44 20.77
N TYR A 267 -8.42 2.12 21.01
CA TYR A 267 -9.52 1.44 21.68
C TYR A 267 -9.29 1.49 23.19
N THR A 268 -10.25 2.03 23.92
CA THR A 268 -10.18 2.17 25.37
C THR A 268 -11.28 1.38 26.05
N THR A 269 -11.04 0.96 27.29
CA THR A 269 -12.01 0.25 28.14
C THR A 269 -11.81 0.61 29.61
N VAL A 270 -12.81 0.35 30.42
CA VAL A 270 -12.74 0.52 31.88
C VAL A 270 -12.79 -0.86 32.52
N ILE A 271 -11.81 -1.17 33.37
CA ILE A 271 -11.71 -2.43 34.12
C ILE A 271 -11.54 -2.06 35.60
N ASP A 272 -12.44 -2.56 36.45
CA ASP A 272 -12.41 -2.30 37.89
C ASP A 272 -12.38 -0.80 38.28
N GLY A 273 -12.98 0.06 37.46
CA GLY A 273 -13.02 1.51 37.66
C GLY A 273 -11.76 2.26 37.19
N GLU A 274 -10.79 1.59 36.60
CA GLU A 274 -9.59 2.18 36.00
C GLU A 274 -9.64 2.16 34.48
N ASP A 275 -9.09 3.20 33.83
CA ASP A 275 -8.99 3.29 32.38
C ASP A 275 -7.83 2.43 31.85
N PHE A 276 -8.11 1.65 30.83
CA PHE A 276 -7.15 0.85 30.06
C PHE A 276 -7.26 1.16 28.57
N ALA A 277 -6.18 0.91 27.83
CA ALA A 277 -6.20 0.91 26.38
C ALA A 277 -5.64 -0.39 25.81
N ILE A 278 -6.20 -0.81 24.67
CA ILE A 278 -5.62 -1.84 23.83
C ILE A 278 -4.48 -1.18 23.06
N LYS A 279 -3.28 -1.73 23.12
CA LYS A 279 -2.08 -1.10 22.58
C LYS A 279 -2.22 -0.75 21.09
N PRO A 280 -2.05 0.53 20.71
CA PRO A 280 -1.97 0.96 19.32
C PRO A 280 -0.54 0.87 18.76
N MET A 281 0.45 0.76 19.64
CA MET A 281 1.89 0.69 19.38
C MET A 281 2.58 -0.19 20.44
N ASN A 282 3.79 -0.67 20.14
CA ASN A 282 4.53 -1.58 21.02
C ASN A 282 5.58 -0.86 21.88
N CYS A 283 5.96 0.37 21.51
CA CYS A 283 7.08 1.09 22.13
C CYS A 283 7.00 1.25 23.66
N PRO A 284 5.86 1.64 24.28
CA PRO A 284 5.83 1.76 25.74
C PRO A 284 5.99 0.41 26.45
N GLY A 285 5.44 -0.67 25.88
CA GLY A 285 5.63 -2.02 26.41
C GLY A 285 7.09 -2.47 26.37
N SER A 286 7.79 -2.18 25.26
CA SER A 286 9.22 -2.48 25.11
C SER A 286 10.09 -1.69 26.11
N ILE A 287 9.73 -0.45 26.42
CA ILE A 287 10.38 0.36 27.46
C ILE A 287 10.23 -0.29 28.83
N LEU A 288 9.02 -0.76 29.18
CA LEU A 288 8.82 -1.46 30.45
C LEU A 288 9.67 -2.73 30.57
N VAL A 289 9.94 -3.43 29.45
CA VAL A 289 10.86 -4.58 29.45
C VAL A 289 12.30 -4.15 29.75
N TYR A 290 12.74 -3.02 29.19
CA TYR A 290 14.06 -2.47 29.48
C TYR A 290 14.22 -2.11 30.96
N GLU A 291 13.20 -1.55 31.62
CA GLU A 291 13.22 -1.14 33.03
C GLU A 291 13.35 -2.30 34.03
N LEU A 292 13.09 -3.55 33.59
CA LEU A 292 13.14 -4.71 34.49
C LEU A 292 14.52 -5.02 35.01
N GLU A 293 15.58 -4.57 34.32
CA GLU A 293 16.97 -4.86 34.68
C GLU A 293 17.84 -3.60 34.50
N PRO A 294 18.88 -3.42 35.32
CA PRO A 294 19.84 -2.34 35.15
C PRO A 294 20.78 -2.63 33.97
N HIS A 295 21.06 -1.63 33.15
CA HIS A 295 21.89 -1.73 31.96
C HIS A 295 23.16 -0.87 32.05
N SER A 296 24.19 -1.27 31.31
CA SER A 296 25.45 -0.56 31.15
C SER A 296 25.78 -0.35 29.66
N TYR A 297 26.76 0.50 29.38
CA TYR A 297 27.26 0.71 28.02
C TYR A 297 27.71 -0.57 27.30
N ARG A 298 28.03 -1.63 28.04
CA ARG A 298 28.43 -2.93 27.47
C ARG A 298 27.28 -3.75 26.94
N ASP A 299 26.08 -3.47 27.43
CA ASP A 299 24.85 -4.16 27.02
C ASP A 299 24.25 -3.54 25.75
N LEU A 300 24.62 -2.27 25.47
CA LEU A 300 24.11 -1.52 24.32
C LEU A 300 24.89 -1.79 23.01
N PRO A 301 24.24 -1.86 21.86
CA PRO A 301 22.82 -1.68 21.64
C PRO A 301 22.01 -2.93 21.98
N LEU A 302 20.90 -2.75 22.73
CA LEU A 302 19.89 -3.79 22.98
C LEU A 302 18.84 -3.76 21.87
N ARG A 303 18.57 -4.91 21.26
CA ARG A 303 17.65 -5.04 20.11
C ARG A 303 16.49 -5.95 20.45
N TYR A 304 15.38 -5.38 20.87
CA TYR A 304 14.14 -6.10 21.15
C TYR A 304 13.26 -6.15 19.92
N GLY A 305 13.02 -7.37 19.38
CA GLY A 305 12.06 -7.61 18.30
C GLY A 305 10.73 -8.09 18.88
N GLU A 306 9.63 -7.63 18.37
CA GLU A 306 8.28 -8.05 18.78
C GLU A 306 7.36 -8.21 17.57
N LEU A 307 6.75 -9.40 17.44
CA LEU A 307 5.59 -9.58 16.58
C LEU A 307 4.36 -9.09 17.34
N GLY A 308 4.26 -7.75 17.44
CA GLY A 308 3.30 -7.08 18.29
C GLY A 308 1.94 -6.95 17.63
N LEU A 309 0.92 -7.62 18.22
CA LEU A 309 -0.47 -7.43 17.78
C LEU A 309 -0.99 -6.10 18.31
N VAL A 310 -1.29 -5.18 17.43
CA VAL A 310 -1.78 -3.83 17.75
C VAL A 310 -3.15 -3.57 17.15
N HIS A 311 -3.87 -2.61 17.76
CA HIS A 311 -5.22 -2.25 17.32
C HIS A 311 -5.28 -0.73 17.13
N ARG A 312 -5.81 -0.30 15.97
CA ARG A 312 -6.01 1.12 15.66
C ARG A 312 -7.42 1.35 15.16
N HIS A 313 -8.09 2.36 15.70
CA HIS A 313 -9.42 2.76 15.25
C HIS A 313 -9.33 3.53 13.93
N GLU A 314 -9.14 2.80 12.84
CA GLU A 314 -9.18 3.37 11.50
C GLU A 314 -10.63 3.68 11.09
N LEU A 315 -10.83 4.84 10.44
CA LEU A 315 -12.13 5.21 9.90
C LEU A 315 -12.62 4.19 8.86
N SER A 316 -13.91 3.89 8.86
CA SER A 316 -14.49 2.87 7.97
C SER A 316 -14.21 3.14 6.49
N GLY A 317 -14.24 4.40 6.05
CA GLY A 317 -13.94 4.78 4.67
C GLY A 317 -12.46 4.62 4.25
N ALA A 318 -11.55 4.45 5.23
CA ALA A 318 -10.13 4.25 4.98
C ALA A 318 -9.74 2.76 4.90
N LEU A 319 -10.62 1.84 5.30
CA LEU A 319 -10.34 0.40 5.30
C LEU A 319 -10.17 -0.14 3.86
N HIS A 320 -9.13 -0.95 3.66
CA HIS A 320 -8.83 -1.47 2.33
C HIS A 320 -8.17 -2.85 2.38
N GLY A 321 -8.99 -3.90 2.48
CA GLY A 321 -8.50 -5.28 2.53
C GLY A 321 -7.41 -5.47 3.57
N MET A 322 -6.31 -6.14 3.21
CA MET A 322 -5.15 -6.34 4.08
C MET A 322 -4.24 -5.10 4.19
N PHE A 323 -4.40 -4.10 3.32
CA PHE A 323 -3.54 -2.92 3.30
C PHE A 323 -3.84 -1.94 4.43
N ARG A 324 -5.09 -1.84 4.88
CA ARG A 324 -5.49 -0.99 5.97
C ARG A 324 -6.57 -1.65 6.81
N VAL A 325 -6.16 -2.14 7.96
CA VAL A 325 -6.94 -2.93 8.90
C VAL A 325 -6.94 -2.30 10.29
N ARG A 326 -7.84 -2.75 11.16
CA ARG A 326 -7.94 -2.28 12.55
C ARG A 326 -7.18 -3.13 13.55
N CYS A 327 -6.78 -4.33 13.15
CA CYS A 327 -5.98 -5.24 13.95
C CYS A 327 -4.89 -5.84 13.07
N PHE A 328 -3.63 -5.69 13.46
CA PHE A 328 -2.51 -6.17 12.66
C PHE A 328 -1.29 -6.49 13.54
N THR A 329 -0.44 -7.36 13.02
CA THR A 329 0.81 -7.78 13.65
C THR A 329 1.94 -6.94 13.08
N GLN A 330 2.48 -6.00 13.86
CA GLN A 330 3.71 -5.31 13.46
C GLN A 330 4.93 -6.23 13.66
N ASP A 331 5.82 -6.23 12.70
CA ASP A 331 7.15 -6.81 12.79
C ASP A 331 8.14 -5.81 13.42
N ASP A 332 7.79 -5.37 14.60
CA ASP A 332 8.37 -4.24 15.30
C ASP A 332 9.70 -4.60 15.96
N ALA A 333 10.56 -3.61 16.12
CA ALA A 333 11.68 -3.70 17.03
C ALA A 333 12.05 -2.33 17.61
N HIS A 334 12.48 -2.38 18.85
CA HIS A 334 12.96 -1.24 19.60
C HIS A 334 14.42 -1.48 20.00
N ILE A 335 15.28 -0.56 19.59
CA ILE A 335 16.72 -0.66 19.82
C ILE A 335 17.11 0.47 20.75
N LEU A 336 17.59 0.12 21.93
CA LEU A 336 18.12 1.09 22.89
C LEU A 336 19.64 1.10 22.76
N LEU A 337 20.21 2.29 22.59
CA LEU A 337 21.61 2.46 22.23
C LEU A 337 22.18 3.77 22.77
N ALA A 338 23.52 3.84 22.84
CA ALA A 338 24.23 5.08 23.12
C ALA A 338 24.27 6.00 21.89
N LYS A 339 24.40 7.30 22.07
CA LYS A 339 24.37 8.32 21.00
C LYS A 339 25.42 8.09 19.90
N ASP A 340 26.59 7.61 20.26
CA ASP A 340 27.71 7.31 19.35
C ASP A 340 27.48 6.05 18.49
N GLN A 341 26.49 5.21 18.84
CA GLN A 341 26.14 3.98 18.12
C GLN A 341 25.07 4.20 17.03
N ILE A 342 24.43 5.37 16.96
CA ILE A 342 23.27 5.64 16.08
C ILE A 342 23.60 5.36 14.62
N LYS A 343 24.70 5.93 14.12
CA LYS A 343 25.07 5.82 12.71
C LYS A 343 25.25 4.36 12.27
N ASP A 344 26.03 3.60 13.05
CA ASP A 344 26.31 2.20 12.73
C ASP A 344 25.06 1.33 12.79
N GLU A 345 24.17 1.62 13.74
CA GLU A 345 22.91 0.88 13.86
C GLU A 345 21.93 1.18 12.72
N VAL A 346 21.79 2.44 12.32
CA VAL A 346 20.96 2.82 11.15
C VAL A 346 21.47 2.15 9.87
N ILE A 347 22.78 2.14 9.66
CA ILE A 347 23.40 1.42 8.52
C ILE A 347 23.11 -0.07 8.59
N ARG A 348 23.22 -0.67 9.77
CA ARG A 348 22.93 -2.07 10.00
C ARG A 348 21.49 -2.43 9.66
N ILE A 349 20.53 -1.60 10.09
CA ILE A 349 19.10 -1.78 9.78
C ILE A 349 18.85 -1.63 8.27
N ALA A 350 19.46 -0.64 7.62
CA ALA A 350 19.32 -0.46 6.16
C ALA A 350 19.82 -1.70 5.38
N ARG A 351 20.91 -2.35 5.82
CA ARG A 351 21.41 -3.60 5.24
C ARG A 351 20.45 -4.78 5.47
N LEU A 352 19.83 -4.85 6.64
CA LEU A 352 18.79 -5.84 6.91
C LEU A 352 17.60 -5.66 5.95
N PHE A 353 17.19 -4.41 5.68
CA PHE A 353 16.14 -4.11 4.72
C PHE A 353 16.52 -4.53 3.29
N ASP A 354 17.77 -4.26 2.87
CA ASP A 354 18.30 -4.73 1.58
C ASP A 354 18.19 -6.26 1.44
N GLU A 355 18.60 -7.00 2.47
CA GLU A 355 18.51 -8.47 2.48
C GLU A 355 17.07 -8.95 2.32
N VAL A 356 16.15 -8.38 3.11
CA VAL A 356 14.75 -8.79 3.10
C VAL A 356 14.07 -8.44 1.79
N TYR A 357 14.16 -7.18 1.35
CA TYR A 357 13.44 -6.75 0.14
C TYR A 357 13.99 -7.39 -1.14
N SER A 358 15.30 -7.64 -1.19
CA SER A 358 15.91 -8.35 -2.33
C SER A 358 15.39 -9.78 -2.45
N LEU A 359 15.13 -10.47 -1.34
CA LEU A 359 14.56 -11.81 -1.36
C LEU A 359 13.19 -11.87 -2.02
N PHE A 360 12.38 -10.83 -1.85
CA PHE A 360 11.05 -10.74 -2.46
C PHE A 360 11.05 -10.05 -3.83
N GLY A 361 12.21 -9.61 -4.33
CA GLY A 361 12.30 -8.85 -5.59
C GLY A 361 11.62 -7.48 -5.53
N LEU A 362 11.66 -6.82 -4.38
CA LEU A 362 11.00 -5.55 -4.10
C LEU A 362 12.02 -4.41 -4.07
N PRO A 363 12.25 -3.67 -5.17
CA PRO A 363 13.04 -2.44 -5.13
C PRO A 363 12.34 -1.38 -4.27
N TYR A 364 13.10 -0.43 -3.73
CA TYR A 364 12.55 0.60 -2.86
C TYR A 364 13.18 1.98 -3.06
N LYS A 365 12.49 3.01 -2.57
CA LYS A 365 12.97 4.38 -2.43
C LYS A 365 12.93 4.77 -0.96
N ILE A 366 13.78 5.72 -0.57
CA ILE A 366 13.87 6.21 0.82
C ILE A 366 13.36 7.65 0.86
N GLU A 367 12.52 7.94 1.86
CA GLU A 367 12.09 9.29 2.21
C GLU A 367 12.52 9.61 3.64
N LEU A 368 13.08 10.82 3.84
CA LEU A 368 13.36 11.38 5.15
C LEU A 368 12.19 12.27 5.55
N SER A 369 11.37 11.80 6.47
CA SER A 369 10.23 12.51 7.01
C SER A 369 10.65 13.34 8.21
N THR A 370 10.51 14.68 8.10
CA THR A 370 11.01 15.64 9.07
C THR A 370 9.94 16.07 10.08
N MET A 371 10.29 16.99 10.96
CA MET A 371 9.50 17.49 12.09
C MET A 371 8.08 17.90 11.68
N PRO A 372 7.03 17.29 12.25
CA PRO A 372 5.63 17.70 12.04
C PRO A 372 5.27 18.93 12.88
N GLU A 373 4.08 19.52 12.61
CA GLU A 373 3.57 20.62 13.40
C GLU A 373 3.28 20.21 14.85
N ASP A 374 2.59 19.06 15.04
CA ASP A 374 2.35 18.46 16.37
C ASP A 374 3.51 17.51 16.73
N HIS A 375 4.37 17.95 17.64
CA HIS A 375 5.56 17.21 18.05
C HIS A 375 5.96 17.49 19.51
N ILE A 376 6.76 16.58 20.07
CA ILE A 376 7.44 16.75 21.34
C ILE A 376 8.96 16.98 21.14
N GLY A 377 9.63 17.57 22.13
CA GLY A 377 11.04 17.89 22.08
C GLY A 377 11.35 19.25 21.44
N THR A 378 12.63 19.59 21.42
CA THR A 378 13.11 20.86 20.89
C THR A 378 13.47 20.75 19.40
N ARG A 379 13.42 21.87 18.70
CA ARG A 379 13.87 21.94 17.30
C ARG A 379 15.33 21.47 17.13
N GLU A 380 16.17 21.78 18.09
CA GLU A 380 17.58 21.37 18.07
C GLU A 380 17.73 19.84 18.13
N ASP A 381 16.91 19.16 18.95
CA ASP A 381 16.92 17.69 19.03
C ASP A 381 16.44 17.06 17.72
N TRP A 382 15.42 17.66 17.10
CA TRP A 382 14.93 17.24 15.81
C TRP A 382 15.97 17.38 14.69
N GLU A 383 16.63 18.55 14.60
CA GLU A 383 17.70 18.79 13.61
C GLU A 383 18.87 17.82 13.80
N LYS A 384 19.24 17.49 15.03
CA LYS A 384 20.28 16.47 15.32
C LYS A 384 19.86 15.08 14.84
N ALA A 385 18.62 14.70 15.10
CA ALA A 385 18.09 13.40 14.70
C ALA A 385 17.95 13.27 13.18
N GLU A 386 17.43 14.29 12.50
CA GLU A 386 17.30 14.35 11.04
C GLU A 386 18.67 14.23 10.36
N ASN A 387 19.66 15.01 10.84
CA ASN A 387 21.02 14.96 10.31
C ASN A 387 21.69 13.58 10.55
N ALA A 388 21.48 12.96 11.71
CA ALA A 388 22.03 11.63 12.00
C ALA A 388 21.48 10.55 11.04
N LEU A 389 20.18 10.59 10.74
CA LEU A 389 19.54 9.69 9.76
C LEU A 389 20.07 9.94 8.35
N ALA A 390 20.12 11.22 7.93
CA ALA A 390 20.62 11.63 6.61
C ALA A 390 22.08 11.19 6.39
N ASP A 391 22.95 11.46 7.36
CA ASP A 391 24.38 11.11 7.30
C ASP A 391 24.59 9.60 7.23
N ALA A 392 23.81 8.81 7.98
CA ALA A 392 23.92 7.36 7.96
C ALA A 392 23.59 6.81 6.55
N ILE A 393 22.48 7.23 5.96
CA ILE A 393 22.04 6.75 4.63
C ILE A 393 22.98 7.23 3.51
N THR A 394 23.38 8.50 3.55
CA THR A 394 24.34 9.05 2.57
C THR A 394 25.69 8.33 2.63
N SER A 395 26.16 7.96 3.83
CA SER A 395 27.46 7.29 4.02
C SER A 395 27.55 5.91 3.35
N ILE A 396 26.41 5.26 3.06
CA ILE A 396 26.34 3.98 2.34
C ILE A 396 25.93 4.16 0.87
N GLY A 397 25.97 5.39 0.35
CA GLY A 397 25.71 5.69 -1.05
C GLY A 397 24.24 5.57 -1.46
N LYS A 398 23.30 5.62 -0.52
CA LYS A 398 21.88 5.62 -0.84
C LYS A 398 21.33 7.04 -0.93
N GLU A 399 20.44 7.24 -1.88
CA GLU A 399 19.72 8.50 -2.09
C GLU A 399 18.40 8.50 -1.32
N TYR A 400 17.96 9.67 -0.89
CA TYR A 400 16.66 9.87 -0.26
C TYR A 400 16.02 11.18 -0.73
N VAL A 401 14.71 11.28 -0.56
CA VAL A 401 13.93 12.50 -0.80
C VAL A 401 13.45 13.01 0.56
N VAL A 402 13.46 14.33 0.76
CA VAL A 402 12.92 14.92 1.98
C VAL A 402 11.40 15.04 1.86
N ASN A 403 10.67 14.54 2.86
CA ASN A 403 9.23 14.68 3.02
C ASN A 403 8.94 15.57 4.24
N PRO A 404 8.73 16.88 4.06
CA PRO A 404 8.60 17.81 5.17
C PRO A 404 7.33 17.58 5.99
N GLY A 405 7.46 17.53 7.33
CA GLY A 405 6.33 17.50 8.25
C GLY A 405 5.65 16.14 8.43
N ASP A 406 6.21 15.04 7.91
CA ASP A 406 5.62 13.69 7.99
C ASP A 406 6.29 12.81 9.05
N GLY A 407 7.14 13.37 9.91
CA GLY A 407 7.75 12.66 11.05
C GLY A 407 6.71 12.16 12.06
N ALA A 408 7.09 11.23 12.93
CA ALA A 408 6.26 10.87 14.08
C ALA A 408 6.30 12.01 15.11
N PHE A 409 5.32 12.11 16.01
CA PHE A 409 5.30 13.21 16.99
C PHE A 409 6.53 13.21 17.92
N TYR A 410 7.24 12.09 18.04
CA TYR A 410 8.41 11.91 18.91
C TYR A 410 9.77 11.87 18.17
N GLY A 411 9.80 11.84 16.85
CA GLY A 411 11.07 11.82 16.10
C GLY A 411 10.94 11.69 14.59
N PRO A 412 11.99 12.07 13.86
CA PRO A 412 12.06 11.93 12.40
C PRO A 412 12.18 10.46 12.00
N LYS A 413 11.85 10.18 10.74
CA LYS A 413 11.89 8.81 10.23
C LYS A 413 12.45 8.72 8.81
N LEU A 414 13.10 7.59 8.53
CA LEU A 414 13.37 7.11 7.18
C LEU A 414 12.29 6.12 6.79
N ASP A 415 11.49 6.48 5.80
CA ASP A 415 10.45 5.62 5.24
C ASP A 415 10.95 4.92 3.98
N PHE A 416 10.81 3.60 3.95
CA PHE A 416 11.21 2.76 2.82
C PHE A 416 9.96 2.38 2.02
N HIS A 417 9.83 2.99 0.85
CA HIS A 417 8.73 2.78 -0.07
C HIS A 417 9.09 1.69 -1.07
N ILE A 418 8.66 0.46 -0.82
CA ILE A 418 8.85 -0.66 -1.75
C ILE A 418 7.98 -0.49 -2.99
N GLN A 419 8.46 -0.97 -4.13
CA GLN A 419 7.74 -0.96 -5.39
C GLN A 419 7.34 -2.38 -5.77
N ASP A 420 6.04 -2.59 -6.02
CA ASP A 420 5.53 -3.88 -6.49
C ASP A 420 5.69 -4.07 -8.01
N SER A 421 5.33 -5.25 -8.51
CA SER A 421 5.41 -5.60 -9.92
C SER A 421 4.52 -4.77 -10.86
N LEU A 422 3.57 -4.00 -10.30
CA LEU A 422 2.72 -3.06 -11.04
C LEU A 422 3.26 -1.62 -11.00
N GLY A 423 4.42 -1.40 -10.38
CA GLY A 423 5.04 -0.09 -10.21
C GLY A 423 4.40 0.78 -9.14
N ARG A 424 3.51 0.24 -8.29
CA ARG A 424 2.93 0.97 -7.17
C ARG A 424 3.90 0.98 -6.00
N THR A 425 3.90 2.06 -5.23
CA THR A 425 4.76 2.22 -4.05
C THR A 425 3.98 2.00 -2.76
N TRP A 426 4.60 1.31 -1.81
CA TRP A 426 4.02 0.98 -0.51
C TRP A 426 5.03 1.30 0.60
N GLN A 427 4.67 2.17 1.52
CA GLN A 427 5.44 2.39 2.73
C GLN A 427 5.37 1.12 3.60
N CYS A 428 6.50 0.46 3.78
CA CYS A 428 6.64 -0.74 4.61
C CYS A 428 7.71 -0.57 5.66
N GLY A 429 8.98 -0.51 5.28
CA GLY A 429 10.06 -0.30 6.21
C GLY A 429 10.08 1.12 6.75
N THR A 430 10.38 1.24 8.03
CA THR A 430 10.55 2.54 8.69
C THR A 430 11.64 2.43 9.74
N ILE A 431 12.50 3.44 9.83
CA ILE A 431 13.47 3.64 10.90
C ILE A 431 13.16 5.00 11.52
N GLN A 432 12.79 5.02 12.78
CA GLN A 432 12.47 6.26 13.52
C GLN A 432 13.49 6.46 14.64
N LEU A 433 14.07 7.63 14.71
CA LEU A 433 15.06 7.99 15.74
C LEU A 433 14.38 8.84 16.81
N ASP A 434 14.39 8.35 18.03
CA ASP A 434 13.65 8.91 19.16
C ASP A 434 14.59 9.27 20.31
N TYR A 435 14.71 10.57 20.60
CA TYR A 435 15.41 11.14 21.75
C TYR A 435 14.47 11.46 22.92
N GLN A 436 13.16 11.25 22.78
CA GLN A 436 12.16 11.76 23.69
C GLN A 436 11.62 10.71 24.65
N LEU A 437 11.13 9.58 24.14
CA LEU A 437 10.49 8.55 24.96
C LEU A 437 11.40 7.99 26.05
N PRO A 438 12.69 7.67 25.82
CA PRO A 438 13.54 7.19 26.90
C PRO A 438 13.63 8.16 28.08
N GLY A 439 13.74 9.46 27.82
CA GLY A 439 13.75 10.49 28.86
C GLY A 439 12.41 10.65 29.58
N ARG A 440 11.27 10.46 28.91
CA ARG A 440 9.94 10.52 29.53
C ARG A 440 9.66 9.38 30.50
N PHE A 441 10.37 8.27 30.34
CA PHE A 441 10.32 7.10 31.22
C PHE A 441 11.51 7.06 32.19
N ASP A 442 12.33 8.12 32.28
CA ASP A 442 13.50 8.19 33.14
C ASP A 442 14.48 7.02 32.94
N LEU A 443 14.59 6.51 31.70
CA LEU A 443 15.49 5.42 31.37
C LEU A 443 16.95 5.88 31.51
N GLU A 444 17.80 5.00 32.05
CA GLU A 444 19.20 5.26 32.19
C GLU A 444 20.08 4.01 31.94
N TYR A 445 21.31 4.23 31.57
CA TYR A 445 22.35 3.20 31.55
C TYR A 445 23.63 3.71 32.19
N THR A 446 24.44 2.81 32.71
CA THR A 446 25.75 3.16 33.31
C THR A 446 26.78 3.34 32.20
N THR A 447 27.41 4.51 32.12
CA THR A 447 28.47 4.85 31.16
C THR A 447 29.82 4.22 31.52
N SER A 448 30.81 4.27 30.61
CA SER A 448 32.11 3.66 30.79
C SER A 448 32.95 4.30 31.92
N ASP A 449 32.66 5.54 32.26
CA ASP A 449 33.26 6.29 33.36
C ASP A 449 32.55 6.11 34.73
N GLY A 450 31.47 5.28 34.73
CA GLY A 450 30.66 5.01 35.92
C GLY A 450 29.54 6.02 36.17
N GLY A 451 29.35 6.99 35.29
CA GLY A 451 28.21 7.91 35.30
C GLY A 451 26.90 7.27 34.81
N LYS A 452 25.90 8.11 34.62
CA LYS A 452 24.60 7.73 34.04
C LYS A 452 24.29 8.60 32.83
N ASP A 453 23.72 8.01 31.76
CA ASP A 453 23.20 8.75 30.63
C ASP A 453 21.87 8.11 30.19
N VAL A 454 21.06 8.86 29.44
CA VAL A 454 19.78 8.41 28.88
C VAL A 454 20.05 7.76 27.52
N PRO A 455 19.59 6.52 27.29
CA PRO A 455 19.73 5.88 25.97
C PRO A 455 18.90 6.60 24.92
N VAL A 456 19.29 6.46 23.66
CA VAL A 456 18.45 6.81 22.51
C VAL A 456 17.68 5.57 22.08
N MET A 457 16.50 5.74 21.49
CA MET A 457 15.71 4.63 20.98
C MET A 457 15.58 4.73 19.44
N ILE A 458 15.75 3.60 18.77
CA ILE A 458 15.35 3.45 17.37
C ILE A 458 14.15 2.51 17.31
N HIS A 459 13.05 2.98 16.71
CA HIS A 459 11.91 2.18 16.37
C HIS A 459 12.05 1.74 14.92
N ARG A 460 11.81 0.47 14.59
CA ARG A 460 11.84 0.04 13.20
C ARG A 460 10.89 -1.10 12.91
N VAL A 461 10.37 -1.10 11.70
CA VAL A 461 9.62 -2.19 11.09
C VAL A 461 10.22 -2.49 9.71
N VAL A 462 10.19 -3.75 9.27
CA VAL A 462 10.65 -4.16 7.92
C VAL A 462 9.46 -4.34 6.99
N PHE A 463 8.48 -5.13 7.41
CA PHE A 463 7.25 -5.39 6.65
C PHE A 463 6.18 -4.30 6.84
N GLY A 464 6.30 -3.51 7.90
CA GLY A 464 5.28 -2.57 8.39
C GLY A 464 4.22 -3.30 9.22
N SER A 465 3.48 -4.21 8.60
CA SER A 465 2.70 -5.24 9.27
C SER A 465 2.67 -6.51 8.43
N ILE A 466 2.52 -7.64 9.08
CA ILE A 466 2.38 -8.94 8.41
C ILE A 466 1.17 -8.94 7.47
N GLU A 467 0.06 -8.37 7.88
CA GLU A 467 -1.18 -8.27 7.12
C GLU A 467 -0.96 -7.48 5.81
N ARG A 468 -0.41 -6.26 5.93
CA ARG A 468 -0.13 -5.41 4.77
C ARG A 468 0.88 -6.05 3.82
N PHE A 469 1.92 -6.66 4.35
CA PHE A 469 2.94 -7.32 3.54
C PHE A 469 2.39 -8.55 2.82
N ILE A 470 1.53 -9.36 3.46
CA ILE A 470 0.82 -10.46 2.80
C ILE A 470 -0.05 -9.93 1.65
N GLY A 471 -0.77 -8.83 1.85
CA GLY A 471 -1.51 -8.19 0.77
C GLY A 471 -0.62 -7.80 -0.40
N ILE A 472 0.51 -7.15 -0.12
CA ILE A 472 1.47 -6.70 -1.13
C ILE A 472 2.06 -7.88 -1.91
N ILE A 473 2.58 -8.90 -1.23
CA ILE A 473 3.19 -10.06 -1.92
C ILE A 473 2.15 -10.92 -2.65
N THR A 474 0.89 -10.94 -2.20
CA THR A 474 -0.21 -11.59 -2.91
C THR A 474 -0.43 -10.93 -4.28
N GLU A 475 -0.44 -9.60 -4.34
CA GLU A 475 -0.57 -8.85 -5.60
C GLU A 475 0.72 -8.87 -6.42
N HIS A 476 1.89 -8.74 -5.77
CA HIS A 476 3.19 -8.78 -6.42
C HIS A 476 3.42 -10.08 -7.19
N PHE A 477 3.15 -11.21 -6.55
CA PHE A 477 3.26 -12.54 -7.17
C PHE A 477 1.99 -12.99 -7.91
N ALA A 478 0.94 -12.16 -7.97
CA ALA A 478 -0.37 -12.55 -8.54
C ALA A 478 -0.91 -13.87 -7.93
N GLY A 479 -0.68 -14.10 -6.65
CA GLY A 479 -1.02 -15.33 -5.93
C GLY A 479 -0.09 -16.53 -6.22
N ALA A 480 0.82 -16.40 -7.20
CA ALA A 480 1.76 -17.46 -7.55
C ALA A 480 3.03 -17.38 -6.67
N PHE A 481 2.87 -17.58 -5.38
CA PHE A 481 3.97 -17.50 -4.41
C PHE A 481 5.17 -18.40 -4.78
N PRO A 482 6.42 -17.98 -4.47
CA PRO A 482 7.58 -18.85 -4.52
C PRO A 482 7.36 -20.12 -3.70
N ALA A 483 7.95 -21.24 -4.08
CA ALA A 483 7.69 -22.54 -3.47
C ALA A 483 7.88 -22.55 -1.95
N TRP A 484 8.86 -21.82 -1.41
CA TRP A 484 9.08 -21.73 0.03
C TRP A 484 7.94 -21.03 0.81
N LEU A 485 7.20 -20.09 0.14
CA LEU A 485 6.04 -19.39 0.72
C LEU A 485 4.70 -20.07 0.40
N ALA A 486 4.62 -20.85 -0.67
CA ALA A 486 3.37 -21.39 -1.16
C ALA A 486 2.67 -22.25 -0.07
N PRO A 487 1.39 -21.99 0.24
CA PRO A 487 0.63 -22.79 1.21
C PRO A 487 0.60 -24.27 0.88
N VAL A 488 0.52 -24.61 -0.39
CA VAL A 488 0.67 -25.94 -0.96
C VAL A 488 1.84 -25.91 -1.91
N GLN A 489 2.87 -26.70 -1.67
CA GLN A 489 4.08 -26.73 -2.49
C GLN A 489 3.97 -27.76 -3.62
N VAL A 490 3.30 -28.87 -3.32
CA VAL A 490 3.11 -29.99 -4.24
C VAL A 490 1.67 -30.46 -4.19
N LYS A 491 1.04 -30.62 -5.35
CA LYS A 491 -0.26 -31.28 -5.46
C LYS A 491 -0.13 -32.59 -6.24
N ILE A 492 -0.53 -33.68 -5.63
CA ILE A 492 -0.45 -35.03 -6.25
C ILE A 492 -1.79 -35.33 -6.89
N LEU A 493 -1.76 -35.70 -8.15
CA LEU A 493 -2.92 -35.87 -9.03
C LEU A 493 -2.96 -37.30 -9.55
N PRO A 494 -3.64 -38.24 -8.86
CA PRO A 494 -3.82 -39.61 -9.38
C PRO A 494 -4.72 -39.57 -10.62
N VAL A 495 -4.28 -40.30 -11.67
CA VAL A 495 -5.00 -40.38 -12.96
C VAL A 495 -6.25 -41.23 -12.83
N THR A 496 -6.15 -42.32 -12.00
CA THR A 496 -7.23 -43.24 -11.69
C THR A 496 -7.26 -43.58 -10.21
N ASP A 497 -8.38 -44.10 -9.72
CA ASP A 497 -8.52 -44.48 -8.31
C ASP A 497 -7.50 -45.58 -7.89
N ARG A 498 -7.00 -46.38 -8.85
CA ARG A 498 -5.94 -47.34 -8.59
C ARG A 498 -4.62 -46.72 -8.14
N ALA A 499 -4.35 -45.50 -8.58
CA ALA A 499 -3.15 -44.76 -8.20
C ALA A 499 -3.28 -43.99 -6.86
N LEU A 500 -4.44 -44.04 -6.20
CA LEU A 500 -4.70 -43.26 -5.00
C LEU A 500 -3.83 -43.66 -3.82
N ASP A 501 -3.61 -44.97 -3.61
CA ASP A 501 -2.78 -45.45 -2.51
C ASP A 501 -1.32 -45.04 -2.73
N TYR A 502 -0.81 -45.16 -3.96
CA TYR A 502 0.52 -44.67 -4.31
C TYR A 502 0.65 -43.12 -4.12
N ALA A 503 -0.38 -42.36 -4.51
CA ALA A 503 -0.40 -40.92 -4.29
C ALA A 503 -0.33 -40.55 -2.79
N LYS A 504 -0.99 -41.35 -1.92
CA LYS A 504 -0.90 -41.18 -0.46
C LYS A 504 0.49 -41.55 0.08
N GLU A 505 1.10 -42.65 -0.38
CA GLU A 505 2.48 -43.02 -0.02
C GLU A 505 3.46 -41.88 -0.37
N LEU A 506 3.32 -41.26 -1.54
CA LEU A 506 4.14 -40.12 -1.97
C LEU A 506 3.91 -38.90 -1.09
N SER A 507 2.63 -38.63 -0.76
CA SER A 507 2.26 -37.51 0.12
C SER A 507 2.88 -37.68 1.50
N ASP A 508 2.73 -38.83 2.10
CA ASP A 508 3.29 -39.13 3.44
C ASP A 508 4.82 -39.03 3.45
N ALA A 509 5.48 -39.50 2.38
CA ALA A 509 6.93 -39.42 2.26
C ALA A 509 7.44 -37.96 2.13
N LEU A 510 6.73 -37.08 1.41
CA LEU A 510 7.08 -35.69 1.26
C LEU A 510 6.72 -34.88 2.51
N ASP A 511 5.54 -35.10 3.11
CA ASP A 511 5.11 -34.48 4.35
C ASP A 511 6.05 -34.81 5.51
N GLY A 512 6.49 -36.07 5.60
CA GLY A 512 7.49 -36.52 6.56
C GLY A 512 8.85 -35.82 6.46
N GLN A 513 9.12 -35.14 5.34
CA GLN A 513 10.29 -34.29 5.13
C GLN A 513 10.00 -32.80 5.32
N GLY A 514 8.78 -32.45 5.72
CA GLY A 514 8.36 -31.10 6.04
C GLY A 514 7.83 -30.31 4.84
N PHE A 515 7.53 -30.95 3.71
CA PHE A 515 6.89 -30.29 2.57
C PHE A 515 5.36 -30.25 2.73
N ARG A 516 4.74 -29.21 2.22
CA ARG A 516 3.28 -28.99 2.24
C ARG A 516 2.66 -29.61 1.00
N VAL A 517 1.98 -30.73 1.18
CA VAL A 517 1.48 -31.58 0.09
C VAL A 517 -0.04 -31.74 0.20
N GLU A 518 -0.72 -31.70 -0.92
CA GLU A 518 -2.14 -32.06 -1.04
C GLU A 518 -2.31 -33.19 -2.09
N VAL A 519 -3.20 -34.14 -1.82
CA VAL A 519 -3.62 -35.14 -2.80
C VAL A 519 -5.01 -34.77 -3.30
N ASP A 520 -5.21 -34.71 -4.62
CA ASP A 520 -6.53 -34.56 -5.22
C ASP A 520 -7.17 -35.94 -5.43
N ASP A 521 -7.86 -36.44 -4.40
CA ASP A 521 -8.49 -37.76 -4.36
C ASP A 521 -9.87 -37.81 -5.04
N ARG A 522 -10.34 -36.68 -5.60
CA ARG A 522 -11.64 -36.60 -6.27
C ARG A 522 -11.67 -37.47 -7.53
N ASN A 523 -12.81 -38.09 -7.77
CA ASN A 523 -13.03 -38.85 -9.03
C ASN A 523 -13.34 -37.88 -10.18
N GLU A 524 -12.27 -37.24 -10.70
CA GLU A 524 -12.33 -36.25 -11.77
C GLU A 524 -11.31 -36.55 -12.87
N LYS A 525 -11.57 -36.06 -14.08
CA LYS A 525 -10.63 -36.20 -15.20
C LYS A 525 -9.32 -35.50 -14.89
N ILE A 526 -8.18 -36.12 -15.20
CA ILE A 526 -6.85 -35.59 -14.93
C ILE A 526 -6.63 -34.20 -15.49
N GLY A 527 -7.16 -33.88 -16.69
CA GLY A 527 -7.06 -32.55 -17.27
C GLY A 527 -7.77 -31.47 -16.44
N LYS A 528 -8.89 -31.82 -15.74
CA LYS A 528 -9.58 -30.92 -14.81
C LYS A 528 -8.75 -30.71 -13.54
N LYS A 529 -8.20 -31.77 -12.97
CA LYS A 529 -7.34 -31.72 -11.79
C LYS A 529 -6.11 -30.84 -12.04
N ILE A 530 -5.42 -31.00 -13.18
CA ILE A 530 -4.28 -30.17 -13.59
C ILE A 530 -4.69 -28.69 -13.73
N ARG A 531 -5.82 -28.43 -14.41
CA ARG A 531 -6.32 -27.05 -14.58
C ARG A 531 -6.61 -26.39 -13.23
N GLU A 532 -7.27 -27.09 -12.32
CA GLU A 532 -7.62 -26.54 -11.01
C GLU A 532 -6.37 -26.31 -10.16
N ALA A 533 -5.41 -27.24 -10.12
CA ALA A 533 -4.13 -27.04 -9.45
C ALA A 533 -3.33 -25.85 -10.02
N THR A 534 -3.41 -25.63 -11.33
CA THR A 534 -2.82 -24.44 -11.97
C THR A 534 -3.53 -23.15 -11.54
N LEU A 535 -4.86 -23.15 -11.43
CA LEU A 535 -5.64 -22.00 -10.93
C LEU A 535 -5.35 -21.71 -9.45
N GLU A 536 -5.12 -22.76 -8.64
CA GLU A 536 -4.68 -22.64 -7.25
C GLU A 536 -3.23 -22.19 -7.11
N LYS A 537 -2.52 -21.97 -8.24
CA LYS A 537 -1.13 -21.47 -8.28
C LYS A 537 -0.12 -22.39 -7.58
N VAL A 538 -0.39 -23.68 -7.48
CA VAL A 538 0.52 -24.65 -6.84
C VAL A 538 1.82 -24.75 -7.64
N PRO A 539 3.00 -24.61 -7.00
CA PRO A 539 4.30 -24.62 -7.71
C PRO A 539 4.56 -25.87 -8.50
N TYR A 540 4.30 -27.04 -7.91
CA TYR A 540 4.56 -28.34 -8.52
C TYR A 540 3.33 -29.26 -8.47
N MET A 541 3.08 -29.95 -9.56
CA MET A 541 2.08 -31.00 -9.67
C MET A 541 2.78 -32.32 -9.96
N ILE A 542 2.44 -33.38 -9.22
CA ILE A 542 2.86 -34.75 -9.48
C ILE A 542 1.65 -35.48 -10.06
N VAL A 543 1.74 -35.87 -11.31
CA VAL A 543 0.73 -36.73 -11.97
C VAL A 543 1.18 -38.18 -11.85
N VAL A 544 0.33 -39.06 -11.29
CA VAL A 544 0.67 -40.47 -11.12
C VAL A 544 -0.35 -41.36 -11.80
N GLY A 545 0.14 -42.22 -12.66
CA GLY A 545 -0.62 -43.24 -13.38
C GLY A 545 -0.06 -44.64 -13.17
N ASP A 546 -0.59 -45.61 -13.92
CA ASP A 546 -0.20 -47.03 -13.78
C ASP A 546 1.31 -47.24 -13.99
N ARG A 547 1.93 -46.53 -14.96
CA ARG A 547 3.37 -46.59 -15.23
C ARG A 547 4.22 -46.04 -14.07
N ASP A 548 3.77 -44.97 -13.44
CA ASP A 548 4.49 -44.38 -12.31
C ASP A 548 4.46 -45.31 -11.10
N MET A 549 3.32 -46.00 -10.85
CA MET A 549 3.21 -47.02 -9.82
C MET A 549 4.15 -48.22 -10.06
N GLU A 550 4.18 -48.70 -11.31
CA GLU A 550 5.02 -49.85 -11.68
C GLU A 550 6.53 -49.55 -11.57
N ASN A 551 6.93 -48.36 -12.01
CA ASN A 551 8.33 -47.92 -12.05
C ASN A 551 8.77 -47.22 -10.75
N LYS A 552 7.87 -46.97 -9.80
CA LYS A 552 8.13 -46.17 -8.59
C LYS A 552 8.68 -44.77 -8.91
N THR A 553 8.07 -44.11 -9.92
CA THR A 553 8.45 -42.76 -10.38
C THR A 553 7.34 -41.73 -10.09
N VAL A 554 7.69 -40.48 -10.25
CA VAL A 554 6.78 -39.31 -10.18
C VAL A 554 6.90 -38.54 -11.47
N SER A 555 5.79 -38.27 -12.16
CA SER A 555 5.73 -37.42 -13.34
C SER A 555 5.44 -35.99 -12.91
N VAL A 556 6.43 -35.10 -13.01
CA VAL A 556 6.41 -33.76 -12.40
C VAL A 556 6.10 -32.68 -13.44
N ARG A 557 5.20 -31.77 -13.09
CA ARG A 557 4.89 -30.57 -13.87
C ARG A 557 4.97 -29.32 -12.99
N THR A 558 5.44 -28.21 -13.59
CA THR A 558 5.40 -26.91 -12.92
C THR A 558 4.06 -26.20 -13.18
N ARG A 559 3.73 -25.19 -12.36
CA ARG A 559 2.55 -24.33 -12.59
C ARG A 559 2.61 -23.54 -13.90
N ALA A 560 3.81 -23.31 -14.44
CA ALA A 560 4.01 -22.67 -15.74
C ALA A 560 3.68 -23.60 -16.93
N GLY A 561 3.38 -24.87 -16.65
CA GLY A 561 3.04 -25.88 -17.67
C GLY A 561 4.23 -26.66 -18.22
N GLU A 562 5.44 -26.43 -17.70
CA GLU A 562 6.63 -27.19 -18.07
C GLU A 562 6.51 -28.63 -17.55
N ASP A 563 6.75 -29.61 -18.40
CA ASP A 563 6.80 -31.02 -18.07
C ASP A 563 8.26 -31.40 -17.77
N LEU A 564 8.56 -31.69 -16.51
CA LEU A 564 9.90 -32.10 -16.08
C LEU A 564 10.16 -33.61 -16.26
N GLY A 565 9.16 -34.33 -16.77
CA GLY A 565 9.23 -35.77 -17.00
C GLY A 565 9.10 -36.62 -15.75
N ALA A 566 9.31 -37.92 -15.94
CA ALA A 566 9.31 -38.92 -14.87
C ALA A 566 10.68 -38.99 -14.20
N MET A 567 10.72 -38.99 -12.87
CA MET A 567 11.93 -39.08 -12.07
C MET A 567 11.67 -39.90 -10.79
N SER A 568 12.72 -40.22 -10.06
CA SER A 568 12.55 -40.84 -8.74
C SER A 568 11.98 -39.85 -7.74
N LEU A 569 11.28 -40.31 -6.70
CA LEU A 569 10.84 -39.45 -5.61
C LEU A 569 12.02 -38.77 -4.91
N GLU A 570 13.16 -39.49 -4.78
CA GLU A 570 14.38 -38.94 -4.17
C GLU A 570 14.92 -37.75 -4.96
N ASP A 571 15.05 -37.87 -6.30
CA ASP A 571 15.51 -36.77 -7.16
C ASP A 571 14.58 -35.58 -7.11
N PHE A 572 13.26 -35.79 -7.14
CA PHE A 572 12.29 -34.72 -7.01
C PHE A 572 12.39 -34.02 -5.65
N THR A 573 12.49 -34.82 -4.58
CA THR A 573 12.62 -34.28 -3.22
C THR A 573 13.89 -33.44 -3.05
N ALA A 574 15.02 -33.91 -3.58
CA ALA A 574 16.26 -33.12 -3.57
C ALA A 574 16.11 -31.77 -4.31
N LYS A 575 15.50 -31.81 -5.50
CA LYS A 575 15.20 -30.61 -6.28
C LYS A 575 14.25 -29.64 -5.55
N LEU A 576 13.17 -30.16 -4.98
CA LEU A 576 12.21 -29.35 -4.24
C LEU A 576 12.87 -28.70 -3.01
N LYS A 577 13.70 -29.48 -2.29
CA LYS A 577 14.44 -29.00 -1.14
C LYS A 577 15.40 -27.86 -1.51
N GLU A 578 16.15 -28.00 -2.58
CA GLU A 578 17.06 -26.98 -3.07
C GLU A 578 16.31 -25.65 -3.36
N VAL A 579 15.17 -25.74 -4.05
CA VAL A 579 14.33 -24.59 -4.39
C VAL A 579 13.75 -23.92 -3.14
N VAL A 580 13.27 -24.72 -2.17
CA VAL A 580 12.67 -24.21 -0.92
C VAL A 580 13.74 -23.58 -0.03
N ASP A 581 14.90 -24.23 0.14
CA ASP A 581 15.98 -23.75 1.00
C ASP A 581 16.65 -22.49 0.45
N SER A 582 16.82 -22.40 -0.87
CA SER A 582 17.40 -21.22 -1.53
C SER A 582 16.44 -20.05 -1.61
N LYS A 583 15.15 -20.26 -1.33
CA LYS A 583 14.08 -19.23 -1.36
C LYS A 583 13.98 -18.48 -2.70
N VAL A 584 14.34 -19.13 -3.80
CA VAL A 584 14.33 -18.52 -5.15
C VAL A 584 12.91 -18.11 -5.55
N ILE A 585 12.80 -16.96 -6.20
CA ILE A 585 11.58 -16.53 -6.93
C ILE A 585 11.55 -17.30 -8.26
N GLN A 586 10.46 -18.05 -8.51
CA GLN A 586 10.25 -18.88 -9.70
C GLN A 586 9.33 -18.21 -10.70
#